data_09e32a0d7f0a95e4da08ec7519170f68
#
_entry.id   09e32a0d7f0a95e4da08ec7519170f68
#
_cell.length_a   1.000
_cell.length_b   1.000
_cell.length_c   1.000
_cell.angle_alpha   90.00
_cell.angle_beta   90.00
_cell.angle_gamma   90.00
#
_symmetry.space_group_name_H-M   'P 1'
#
loop_
_entity.id
_entity.type
_entity.pdbx_description
1 polymer ?
#
loop_
_entity_poly.entity_id
_entity_poly.type
_entity_poly.pdbx_seq_one_letter_code
_entity_poly.pdbx_strand_id
1 'polypeptide(L)'
;LEVVNGLLASPEYGERWARHWLDVARFGESDGFERNNPRNNLWPYRDWVIKALNQDMPYDEFARMQIAGDHLRPGFEGMSAVAFLTAGLHNTVIGSSEFMRRTARQDELEDITGTVGQTFLGLTVNCARCHDHKYDPVS
;
A
#
# COMPACT_ATOMS: atom_id res chain seq x y z
N LEU A 1 -33.41 0.82 8.91
CA LEU A 1 -32.37 0.10 9.64
C LEU A 1 -32.10 -1.29 9.06
N GLU A 2 -33.14 -2.07 8.70
CA GLU A 2 -32.99 -3.43 8.14
C GLU A 2 -32.15 -3.46 6.86
N VAL A 3 -32.41 -2.56 5.90
CA VAL A 3 -31.63 -2.43 4.66
C VAL A 3 -30.17 -2.09 4.96
N VAL A 4 -29.92 -1.15 5.88
CA VAL A 4 -28.56 -0.74 6.27
C VAL A 4 -27.81 -1.92 6.88
N ASN A 5 -28.45 -2.63 7.82
CA ASN A 5 -27.85 -3.81 8.45
C ASN A 5 -27.58 -4.92 7.43
N GLY A 6 -28.48 -5.10 6.46
CA GLY A 6 -28.29 -6.07 5.37
C GLY A 6 -27.10 -5.72 4.50
N LEU A 7 -26.91 -4.44 4.15
CA LEU A 7 -25.76 -3.99 3.36
C LEU A 7 -24.43 -4.12 4.12
N LEU A 8 -24.43 -3.80 5.42
CA LEU A 8 -23.23 -3.94 6.27
C LEU A 8 -22.84 -5.40 6.51
N ALA A 9 -23.79 -6.32 6.50
CA ALA A 9 -23.54 -7.74 6.65
C ALA A 9 -23.19 -8.45 5.34
N SER A 10 -23.27 -7.73 4.21
CA SER A 10 -22.98 -8.28 2.89
C SER A 10 -21.48 -8.37 2.64
N PRO A 11 -20.96 -9.45 2.02
CA PRO A 11 -19.55 -9.55 1.63
C PRO A 11 -19.13 -8.46 0.63
N GLU A 12 -20.06 -7.92 -0.17
CA GLU A 12 -19.83 -6.83 -1.09
C GLU A 12 -19.47 -5.51 -0.40
N TYR A 13 -19.75 -5.40 0.91
CA TYR A 13 -19.31 -4.26 1.72
C TYR A 13 -17.79 -4.10 1.66
N GLY A 14 -17.05 -5.17 1.96
CA GLY A 14 -15.59 -5.15 1.88
C GLY A 14 -15.08 -4.88 0.47
N GLU A 15 -15.68 -5.49 -0.56
CA GLU A 15 -15.29 -5.22 -1.96
C GLU A 15 -15.49 -3.76 -2.35
N ARG A 16 -16.59 -3.15 -1.91
CA ARG A 16 -16.90 -1.74 -2.18
C ARG A 16 -15.93 -0.79 -1.47
N TRP A 17 -15.66 -1.04 -0.20
CA TRP A 17 -14.82 -0.16 0.62
C TRP A 17 -13.32 -0.39 0.39
N ALA A 18 -12.91 -1.61 0.07
CA ALA A 18 -11.52 -1.91 -0.26
C ALA A 18 -10.97 -1.05 -1.40
N ARG A 19 -11.81 -0.65 -2.36
CA ARG A 19 -11.40 0.24 -3.47
C ARG A 19 -10.78 1.53 -2.98
N HIS A 20 -11.39 2.16 -1.96
CA HIS A 20 -10.87 3.41 -1.39
C HIS A 20 -9.51 3.20 -0.71
N TRP A 21 -9.34 2.08 -0.02
CA TRP A 21 -8.05 1.76 0.60
C TRP A 21 -7.00 1.37 -0.43
N LEU A 22 -7.36 0.62 -1.44
CA LEU A 22 -6.45 0.23 -2.52
C LEU A 22 -5.98 1.44 -3.33
N ASP A 23 -6.83 2.46 -3.51
CA ASP A 23 -6.42 3.75 -4.11
C ASP A 23 -5.36 4.45 -3.24
N VAL A 24 -5.56 4.48 -1.92
CA VAL A 24 -4.58 5.05 -0.98
C VAL A 24 -3.27 4.27 -1.01
N ALA A 25 -3.32 2.95 -1.08
CA ALA A 25 -2.16 2.06 -1.22
C ALA A 25 -1.53 2.12 -2.63
N ARG A 26 -2.14 2.83 -3.58
CA ARG A 26 -1.72 2.91 -4.99
C ARG A 26 -1.63 1.53 -5.65
N PHE A 27 -2.52 0.63 -5.23
CA PHE A 27 -2.57 -0.74 -5.71
C PHE A 27 -2.85 -0.81 -7.21
N GLY A 28 -2.03 -1.56 -7.93
CA GLY A 28 -2.23 -1.89 -9.33
C GLY A 28 -1.77 -3.31 -9.63
N GLU A 29 -2.55 -4.03 -10.43
CA GLU A 29 -2.19 -5.39 -10.88
C GLU A 29 -1.23 -5.37 -12.07
N SER A 30 -0.46 -4.28 -12.22
CA SER A 30 0.62 -4.14 -13.20
C SER A 30 1.75 -3.27 -12.63
N ASP A 31 2.94 -3.38 -13.23
CA ASP A 31 4.13 -2.64 -12.79
C ASP A 31 3.98 -1.13 -13.03
N GLY A 32 3.13 -0.72 -13.96
CA GLY A 32 3.14 0.65 -14.48
C GLY A 32 4.36 0.92 -15.36
N PHE A 33 4.68 2.20 -15.57
CA PHE A 33 5.77 2.66 -16.43
C PHE A 33 5.68 2.13 -17.88
N GLU A 34 6.82 2.15 -18.59
CA GLU A 34 6.89 1.90 -20.03
C GLU A 34 6.42 0.49 -20.42
N ARG A 35 6.74 -0.52 -19.64
CA ARG A 35 6.41 -1.91 -19.97
C ARG A 35 5.07 -2.38 -19.43
N ASN A 36 4.65 -1.81 -18.31
CA ASN A 36 3.36 -2.11 -17.68
C ASN A 36 3.04 -3.62 -17.62
N ASN A 37 4.01 -4.44 -17.20
CA ASN A 37 3.81 -5.89 -17.12
C ASN A 37 2.76 -6.24 -16.06
N PRO A 38 1.90 -7.26 -16.29
CA PRO A 38 0.97 -7.74 -15.28
C PRO A 38 1.68 -8.28 -14.03
N ARG A 39 1.15 -7.98 -12.85
CA ARG A 39 1.62 -8.44 -11.54
C ARG A 39 0.64 -9.45 -10.96
N ASN A 40 0.72 -10.68 -11.43
CA ASN A 40 -0.21 -11.77 -11.09
C ASN A 40 -0.11 -12.25 -9.62
N ASN A 41 0.75 -11.66 -8.81
CA ASN A 41 1.03 -12.04 -7.43
C ASN A 41 0.59 -11.00 -6.40
N LEU A 42 -0.09 -9.92 -6.79
CA LEU A 42 -0.58 -8.87 -5.86
C LEU A 42 -2.01 -9.09 -5.35
N TRP A 43 -2.78 -9.94 -6.00
CA TRP A 43 -4.16 -10.24 -5.58
C TRP A 43 -4.28 -10.64 -4.10
N PRO A 44 -3.30 -11.31 -3.42
CA PRO A 44 -3.44 -11.65 -2.00
C PRO A 44 -3.59 -10.42 -1.11
N TYR A 45 -2.95 -9.29 -1.47
CA TYR A 45 -3.12 -8.05 -0.74
C TYR A 45 -4.54 -7.49 -0.88
N ARG A 46 -5.07 -7.42 -2.10
CA ARG A 46 -6.46 -7.00 -2.35
C ARG A 46 -7.45 -7.83 -1.55
N ASP A 47 -7.32 -9.15 -1.62
CA ASP A 47 -8.21 -10.07 -0.93
C ASP A 47 -8.08 -9.98 0.60
N TRP A 48 -6.86 -9.73 1.10
CA TRP A 48 -6.62 -9.46 2.52
C TRP A 48 -7.35 -8.18 2.98
N VAL A 49 -7.28 -7.10 2.21
CA VAL A 49 -7.98 -5.83 2.53
C VAL A 49 -9.49 -6.05 2.57
N ILE A 50 -10.06 -6.72 1.57
CA ILE A 50 -11.50 -7.05 1.53
C ILE A 50 -11.90 -7.87 2.76
N LYS A 51 -11.13 -8.90 3.08
CA LYS A 51 -11.36 -9.75 4.25
C LYS A 51 -11.31 -8.96 5.55
N ALA A 52 -10.29 -8.12 5.73
CA ALA A 52 -10.11 -7.31 6.93
C ALA A 52 -11.30 -6.36 7.17
N LEU A 53 -11.78 -5.70 6.10
CA LEU A 53 -12.96 -4.83 6.18
C LEU A 53 -14.25 -5.60 6.48
N ASN A 54 -14.45 -6.78 5.87
CA ASN A 54 -15.63 -7.61 6.15
C ASN A 54 -15.62 -8.23 7.57
N GLN A 55 -14.44 -8.35 8.17
CA GLN A 55 -14.27 -8.82 9.55
C GLN A 55 -14.31 -7.68 10.59
N ASP A 56 -14.54 -6.45 10.13
CA ASP A 56 -14.49 -5.24 10.98
C ASP A 56 -13.20 -5.18 11.81
N MET A 57 -12.05 -5.46 11.16
CA MET A 57 -10.75 -5.48 11.82
C MET A 57 -10.48 -4.10 12.45
N PRO A 58 -10.08 -4.01 13.74
CA PRO A 58 -9.72 -2.75 14.38
C PRO A 58 -8.64 -2.02 13.57
N TYR A 59 -8.81 -0.70 13.42
CA TYR A 59 -7.92 0.09 12.56
C TYR A 59 -6.45 0.02 12.98
N ASP A 60 -6.16 -0.03 14.27
CA ASP A 60 -4.79 -0.14 14.78
C ASP A 60 -4.15 -1.49 14.41
N GLU A 61 -4.91 -2.57 14.41
CA GLU A 61 -4.48 -3.87 13.94
C GLU A 61 -4.29 -3.87 12.41
N PHE A 62 -5.27 -3.32 11.69
CA PHE A 62 -5.21 -3.18 10.23
C PHE A 62 -3.97 -2.40 9.77
N ALA A 63 -3.65 -1.28 10.43
CA ALA A 63 -2.47 -0.49 10.13
C ALA A 63 -1.16 -1.23 10.47
N ARG A 64 -1.08 -1.83 11.65
CA ARG A 64 0.12 -2.59 12.07
C ARG A 64 0.41 -3.78 11.16
N MET A 65 -0.62 -4.48 10.72
CA MET A 65 -0.48 -5.62 9.79
C MET A 65 0.13 -5.19 8.45
N GLN A 66 -0.19 -4.02 7.95
CA GLN A 66 0.34 -3.52 6.68
C GLN A 66 1.79 -3.03 6.77
N ILE A 67 2.27 -2.70 7.96
CA ILE A 67 3.66 -2.26 8.18
C ILE A 67 4.57 -3.43 8.59
N ALA A 68 4.08 -4.36 9.42
CA ALA A 68 4.87 -5.41 10.05
C ALA A 68 4.12 -6.74 10.17
N GLY A 69 3.18 -7.01 9.27
CA GLY A 69 2.34 -8.22 9.32
C GLY A 69 3.14 -9.51 9.24
N ASP A 70 4.23 -9.53 8.49
CA ASP A 70 5.15 -10.65 8.37
C ASP A 70 5.77 -11.05 9.72
N HIS A 71 6.00 -10.09 10.62
CA HIS A 71 6.48 -10.32 11.98
C HIS A 71 5.34 -10.60 12.97
N LEU A 72 4.20 -9.90 12.83
CA LEU A 72 3.06 -10.03 13.75
C LEU A 72 2.28 -11.32 13.55
N ARG A 73 2.10 -11.74 12.31
CA ARG A 73 1.44 -12.99 11.90
C ARG A 73 2.23 -13.67 10.80
N PRO A 74 3.34 -14.38 11.14
CA PRO A 74 4.17 -15.06 10.15
C PRO A 74 3.35 -16.00 9.26
N GLY A 75 3.62 -15.99 7.95
CA GLY A 75 2.94 -16.82 6.96
C GLY A 75 2.18 -16.00 5.93
N PHE A 76 1.27 -16.68 5.21
CA PHE A 76 0.61 -16.08 4.04
C PHE A 76 -0.21 -14.83 4.38
N GLU A 77 -0.91 -14.82 5.52
CA GLU A 77 -1.74 -13.68 5.93
C GLU A 77 -0.90 -12.42 6.17
N GLY A 78 0.17 -12.54 6.98
CA GLY A 78 1.03 -11.40 7.28
C GLY A 78 1.80 -10.90 6.05
N MET A 79 2.27 -11.81 5.20
CA MET A 79 2.92 -11.47 3.94
C MET A 79 1.96 -10.75 2.98
N SER A 80 0.69 -11.19 2.94
CA SER A 80 -0.34 -10.52 2.14
C SER A 80 -0.58 -9.08 2.61
N ALA A 81 -0.66 -8.85 3.91
CA ALA A 81 -0.87 -7.53 4.48
C ALA A 81 0.30 -6.57 4.19
N VAL A 82 1.54 -7.02 4.40
CA VAL A 82 2.77 -6.23 4.17
C VAL A 82 2.97 -5.85 2.70
N ALA A 83 2.28 -6.52 1.77
CA ALA A 83 2.32 -6.15 0.36
C ALA A 83 1.82 -4.72 0.09
N PHE A 84 1.18 -4.04 1.07
CA PHE A 84 0.96 -2.60 1.08
C PHE A 84 2.22 -1.81 0.69
N LEU A 85 3.38 -2.18 1.25
CA LEU A 85 4.65 -1.50 1.02
C LEU A 85 5.15 -1.63 -0.43
N THR A 86 4.68 -2.64 -1.15
CA THR A 86 5.10 -2.94 -2.53
C THR A 86 3.96 -2.84 -3.56
N ALA A 87 2.78 -2.36 -3.13
CA ALA A 87 1.60 -2.27 -4.00
C ALA A 87 1.71 -1.20 -5.09
N GLY A 88 2.56 -0.18 -4.87
CA GLY A 88 2.78 0.93 -5.80
C GLY A 88 3.53 0.53 -7.08
N LEU A 89 3.90 1.52 -7.86
CA LEU A 89 4.59 1.38 -9.13
C LEU A 89 5.96 0.70 -8.96
N HIS A 90 6.36 -0.11 -9.95
CA HIS A 90 7.67 -0.75 -9.99
C HIS A 90 8.30 -0.60 -11.37
N ASN A 91 9.46 0.06 -11.44
CA ASN A 91 10.17 0.25 -12.70
C ASN A 91 11.05 -0.94 -13.01
N THR A 92 10.70 -1.72 -14.05
CA THR A 92 11.49 -2.86 -14.53
C THR A 92 12.49 -2.49 -15.63
N VAL A 93 12.43 -1.24 -16.14
CA VAL A 93 13.35 -0.74 -17.18
C VAL A 93 14.39 0.17 -16.53
N ILE A 94 15.34 -0.47 -15.84
CA ILE A 94 16.46 0.23 -15.20
C ILE A 94 17.68 0.10 -16.09
N GLY A 95 18.36 1.23 -16.36
CA GLY A 95 19.59 1.23 -17.15
C GLY A 95 20.70 0.39 -16.55
N SER A 96 21.73 0.09 -17.33
CA SER A 96 22.82 -0.82 -16.96
C SER A 96 23.82 -0.23 -15.96
N SER A 97 23.85 1.10 -15.77
CA SER A 97 24.82 1.73 -14.87
C SER A 97 24.42 1.57 -13.40
N GLU A 98 25.42 1.45 -12.52
CA GLU A 98 25.22 1.38 -11.07
C GLU A 98 24.50 2.62 -10.53
N PHE A 99 24.82 3.79 -11.06
CA PHE A 99 24.16 5.04 -10.71
C PHE A 99 22.66 4.97 -10.98
N MET A 100 22.25 4.51 -12.16
CA MET A 100 20.82 4.41 -12.51
C MET A 100 20.09 3.40 -11.62
N ARG A 101 20.73 2.25 -11.27
CA ARG A 101 20.15 1.29 -10.35
C ARG A 101 19.95 1.85 -8.95
N ARG A 102 20.92 2.59 -8.43
CA ARG A 102 20.81 3.25 -7.12
C ARG A 102 19.73 4.33 -7.11
N THR A 103 19.66 5.12 -8.17
CA THR A 103 18.61 6.15 -8.30
C THR A 103 17.24 5.50 -8.32
N ALA A 104 17.00 4.48 -9.14
CA ALA A 104 15.73 3.77 -9.19
C ALA A 104 15.35 3.15 -7.82
N ARG A 105 16.33 2.58 -7.10
CA ARG A 105 16.07 2.07 -5.76
C ARG A 105 15.73 3.17 -4.76
N GLN A 106 16.38 4.32 -4.86
CA GLN A 106 16.08 5.48 -4.03
C GLN A 106 14.66 6.01 -4.30
N ASP A 107 14.26 6.04 -5.56
CA ASP A 107 12.91 6.46 -5.96
C ASP A 107 11.83 5.51 -5.42
N GLU A 108 12.07 4.19 -5.43
CA GLU A 108 11.16 3.21 -4.80
C GLU A 108 11.06 3.41 -3.28
N LEU A 109 12.18 3.62 -2.60
CA LEU A 109 12.18 3.84 -1.15
C LEU A 109 11.46 5.12 -0.75
N GLU A 110 11.64 6.19 -1.53
CA GLU A 110 10.92 7.44 -1.36
C GLU A 110 9.41 7.23 -1.51
N ASP A 111 9.02 6.50 -2.54
CA ASP A 111 7.63 6.21 -2.84
C ASP A 111 6.97 5.39 -1.72
N ILE A 112 7.63 4.36 -1.20
CA ILE A 112 7.17 3.58 -0.04
C ILE A 112 7.04 4.49 1.19
N THR A 113 8.09 5.25 1.51
CA THR A 113 8.13 6.14 2.69
C THR A 113 7.06 7.21 2.61
N GLY A 114 6.89 7.81 1.43
CA GLY A 114 5.86 8.81 1.16
C GLY A 114 4.45 8.25 1.34
N THR A 115 4.19 7.05 0.82
CA THR A 115 2.89 6.40 0.98
C THR A 115 2.59 6.09 2.43
N VAL A 116 3.55 5.55 3.18
CA VAL A 116 3.40 5.32 4.63
C VAL A 116 3.11 6.62 5.36
N GLY A 117 3.90 7.68 5.10
CA GLY A 117 3.73 8.99 5.72
C GLY A 117 2.34 9.59 5.45
N GLN A 118 1.91 9.60 4.21
CA GLN A 118 0.61 10.14 3.83
C GLN A 118 -0.54 9.31 4.38
N THR A 119 -0.46 7.98 4.28
CA THR A 119 -1.55 7.09 4.66
C THR A 119 -1.79 7.06 6.16
N PHE A 120 -0.74 6.92 6.96
CA PHE A 120 -0.88 6.67 8.39
C PHE A 120 -0.63 7.91 9.27
N LEU A 121 0.11 8.89 8.77
CA LEU A 121 0.48 10.09 9.54
C LEU A 121 -0.13 11.38 8.97
N GLY A 122 -0.64 11.35 7.74
CA GLY A 122 -1.13 12.55 7.05
C GLY A 122 -0.01 13.55 6.69
N LEU A 123 1.25 13.07 6.61
CA LEU A 123 2.43 13.89 6.33
C LEU A 123 2.90 13.73 4.89
N THR A 124 3.31 14.83 4.25
CA THR A 124 3.85 14.83 2.89
C THR A 124 5.38 14.75 2.89
N VAL A 125 5.91 13.64 3.42
CA VAL A 125 7.34 13.46 3.66
C VAL A 125 8.23 13.49 2.41
N ASN A 126 7.67 13.26 1.22
CA ASN A 126 8.40 13.24 -0.05
C ASN A 126 9.12 14.57 -0.35
N CYS A 127 8.57 15.71 0.11
CA CYS A 127 9.19 17.01 -0.07
C CYS A 127 10.54 17.11 0.63
N ALA A 128 10.73 16.39 1.73
CA ALA A 128 11.96 16.39 2.52
C ALA A 128 13.15 15.71 1.82
N ARG A 129 12.93 15.04 0.69
CA ARG A 129 14.04 14.50 -0.13
C ARG A 129 15.02 15.57 -0.60
N CYS A 130 14.53 16.78 -0.86
CA CYS A 130 15.33 17.85 -1.49
C CYS A 130 15.55 19.06 -0.57
N HIS A 131 14.65 19.30 0.38
CA HIS A 131 14.69 20.45 1.30
C HIS A 131 13.79 20.18 2.51
N ASP A 132 13.99 20.92 3.59
CA ASP A 132 13.11 20.86 4.75
C ASP A 132 11.67 21.15 4.35
N HIS A 133 10.73 20.36 4.85
CA HIS A 133 9.32 20.56 4.54
C HIS A 133 8.82 21.90 5.08
N LYS A 134 8.04 22.63 4.30
CA LYS A 134 7.62 23.99 4.66
C LYS A 134 6.69 24.03 5.88
N TYR A 135 5.88 23.00 6.08
CA TYR A 135 4.82 22.96 7.09
C TYR A 135 4.91 21.74 8.01
N ASP A 136 5.21 20.57 7.45
CA ASP A 136 5.31 19.33 8.20
C ASP A 136 6.65 19.27 8.98
N PRO A 137 6.71 18.64 10.16
CA PRO A 137 7.93 18.57 10.96
C PRO A 137 8.91 17.50 10.42
N VAL A 138 9.29 17.63 9.14
CA VAL A 138 10.20 16.72 8.42
C VAL A 138 11.30 17.52 7.74
N SER A 139 12.56 17.10 7.95
CA SER A 139 13.77 17.70 7.38
C SER A 139 14.52 16.73 6.47
#